data_574e95c7188dde5e18bb81d2a8cff2a9
#
_entry.id   574e95c7188dde5e18bb81d2a8cff2a9
#
_cell.length_a   1.000
_cell.length_b   1.000
_cell.length_c   1.000
_cell.angle_alpha   90.00
_cell.angle_beta   90.00
_cell.angle_gamma   90.00
#
_symmetry.space_group_name_H-M   'P 1'
#
loop_
_entity.id
_entity.type
_entity.pdbx_description
1 polymer ?
#
loop_
_entity_poly.entity_id
_entity_poly.type
_entity_poly.pdbx_seq_one_letter_code
_entity_poly.pdbx_strand_id
1 'polypeptide(L)'
;MKRAANTKVESGAIAVDRRHDPAVRKRMSAPAVRTFFNIARAWGLSVAEQRALLGWPAASTYHKYKAGDVGALAYDTLTRISLVLGIYKALHILYPDTALADRWVKLPNANAMFGGAPALSFMVDGGIDALHQVRRLVDARRGGMN
;
A
#
# COMPACT_ATOMS: atom_id res chain seq x y z
N MET A 1 22.34 24.08 -12.31
CA MET A 1 21.48 24.42 -12.07
C MET A 1 20.25 24.31 -12.72
N LYS A 2 19.93 23.84 -13.68
CA LYS A 2 18.80 23.66 -14.27
C LYS A 2 18.10 22.48 -13.89
N ARG A 3 18.40 21.83 -12.83
CA ARG A 3 17.78 20.67 -12.56
C ARG A 3 16.46 20.80 -12.01
N ALA A 4 16.02 21.91 -11.45
CA ALA A 4 14.74 22.05 -10.80
C ALA A 4 13.56 21.80 -11.72
N ALA A 5 13.68 22.22 -12.95
CA ALA A 5 12.60 22.06 -13.90
C ALA A 5 12.39 20.62 -14.26
N ASN A 6 13.46 19.88 -14.40
CA ASN A 6 13.31 18.52 -14.74
C ASN A 6 12.78 17.69 -13.63
N THR A 7 13.13 18.03 -12.41
CA THR A 7 12.68 17.27 -11.27
C THR A 7 11.18 17.23 -11.19
N LYS A 8 10.52 18.34 -11.50
CA LYS A 8 9.12 18.33 -11.40
C LYS A 8 8.45 17.48 -12.44
N VAL A 9 8.94 17.50 -13.64
CA VAL A 9 8.36 16.74 -14.71
C VAL A 9 8.54 15.24 -14.49
N GLU A 10 9.67 14.87 -13.96
CA GLU A 10 9.96 13.46 -13.81
C GLU A 10 9.48 12.85 -12.54
N SER A 11 8.92 13.62 -11.63
CA SER A 11 8.64 13.11 -10.30
C SER A 11 7.75 11.88 -10.30
N GLY A 12 6.78 11.81 -11.18
CA GLY A 12 5.88 10.68 -11.20
C GLY A 12 6.53 9.40 -11.71
N ALA A 13 7.28 9.51 -12.77
CA ALA A 13 7.91 8.34 -13.37
C ALA A 13 9.12 7.88 -12.57
N ILE A 14 9.88 8.81 -12.05
CA ILE A 14 11.10 8.47 -11.37
C ILE A 14 10.88 7.96 -9.97
N ALA A 15 9.74 8.26 -9.37
CA ALA A 15 9.47 7.84 -7.99
C ALA A 15 9.64 6.35 -7.79
N VAL A 16 9.24 5.53 -8.76
CA VAL A 16 9.37 4.08 -8.64
C VAL A 16 10.84 3.67 -8.71
N ASP A 17 11.57 4.22 -9.69
CA ASP A 17 12.96 3.87 -9.85
C ASP A 17 13.80 4.33 -8.67
N ARG A 18 13.46 5.45 -8.07
CA ARG A 18 14.23 5.97 -6.95
C ARG A 18 14.17 5.07 -5.73
N ARG A 19 13.21 4.18 -5.65
CA ARG A 19 13.16 3.21 -4.55
C ARG A 19 14.33 2.23 -4.59
N HIS A 20 15.07 2.17 -5.70
CA HIS A 20 16.27 1.36 -5.77
C HIS A 20 17.47 2.07 -5.15
N ASP A 21 17.42 3.38 -4.97
CA ASP A 21 18.49 4.15 -4.37
C ASP A 21 18.42 4.00 -2.84
N PRO A 22 19.43 3.44 -2.19
CA PRO A 22 19.40 3.24 -0.74
C PRO A 22 19.17 4.52 0.07
N ALA A 23 19.70 5.65 -0.38
CA ALA A 23 19.52 6.90 0.34
C ALA A 23 18.05 7.36 0.26
N VAL A 24 17.42 7.18 -0.90
CA VAL A 24 16.02 7.51 -1.07
C VAL A 24 15.15 6.58 -0.22
N ARG A 25 15.45 5.28 -0.24
CA ARG A 25 14.69 4.33 0.57
C ARG A 25 14.76 4.67 2.05
N LYS A 26 15.95 5.07 2.51
CA LYS A 26 16.11 5.43 3.91
C LYS A 26 15.20 6.60 4.29
N ARG A 27 15.13 7.62 3.44
CA ARG A 27 14.29 8.79 3.72
C ARG A 27 12.81 8.47 3.67
N MET A 28 12.40 7.54 2.79
CA MET A 28 11.00 7.18 2.61
C MET A 28 10.50 6.22 3.68
N SER A 29 11.40 5.52 4.35
CA SER A 29 11.03 4.37 5.17
C SER A 29 10.16 4.70 6.37
N ALA A 30 10.58 5.63 7.21
CA ALA A 30 9.79 5.95 8.41
C ALA A 30 8.41 6.54 8.06
N PRO A 31 8.30 7.50 7.11
CA PRO A 31 6.98 7.98 6.71
C PRO A 31 6.10 6.88 6.12
N ALA A 32 6.69 5.98 5.32
CA ALA A 32 5.94 4.88 4.72
C ALA A 32 5.34 3.97 5.79
N VAL A 33 6.15 3.61 6.78
CA VAL A 33 5.69 2.74 7.86
C VAL A 33 4.59 3.41 8.69
N ARG A 34 4.73 4.71 8.98
CA ARG A 34 3.68 5.43 9.70
C ARG A 34 2.37 5.41 8.91
N THR A 35 2.45 5.66 7.61
CA THR A 35 1.27 5.63 6.75
C THR A 35 0.65 4.24 6.72
N PHE A 36 1.47 3.21 6.61
CA PHE A 36 0.98 1.84 6.62
C PHE A 36 0.20 1.53 7.90
N PHE A 37 0.73 1.90 9.06
CA PHE A 37 0.05 1.62 10.32
C PHE A 37 -1.22 2.44 10.47
N ASN A 38 -1.27 3.66 9.92
CA ASN A 38 -2.50 4.43 9.92
C ASN A 38 -3.58 3.74 9.08
N ILE A 39 -3.21 3.20 7.92
CA ILE A 39 -4.14 2.46 7.07
C ILE A 39 -4.56 1.16 7.76
N ALA A 40 -3.61 0.46 8.37
CA ALA A 40 -3.91 -0.78 9.10
C ALA A 40 -4.95 -0.53 10.18
N ARG A 41 -4.84 0.60 10.87
CA ARG A 41 -5.82 0.96 11.88
C ARG A 41 -7.17 1.26 11.24
N ALA A 42 -7.20 2.04 10.17
CA ALA A 42 -8.44 2.38 9.47
C ALA A 42 -9.14 1.12 8.94
N TRP A 43 -8.38 0.16 8.45
CA TRP A 43 -8.93 -1.08 7.92
C TRP A 43 -9.18 -2.12 9.02
N GLY A 44 -8.76 -1.87 10.25
CA GLY A 44 -8.94 -2.81 11.36
C GLY A 44 -8.18 -4.10 11.16
N LEU A 45 -6.94 -4.04 10.69
CA LEU A 45 -6.15 -5.24 10.40
C LEU A 45 -5.59 -5.87 11.66
N SER A 46 -5.61 -7.20 11.71
CA SER A 46 -4.94 -7.95 12.76
C SER A 46 -3.42 -7.88 12.55
N VAL A 47 -2.64 -8.25 13.55
CA VAL A 47 -1.19 -8.30 13.42
C VAL A 47 -0.78 -9.25 12.30
N ALA A 48 -1.44 -10.40 12.20
CA ALA A 48 -1.13 -11.36 11.14
C ALA A 48 -1.39 -10.77 9.77
N GLU A 49 -2.51 -10.08 9.60
CA GLU A 49 -2.85 -9.43 8.33
C GLU A 49 -1.85 -8.34 7.98
N GLN A 50 -1.45 -7.55 8.98
CA GLN A 50 -0.44 -6.52 8.76
C GLN A 50 0.88 -7.12 8.30
N ARG A 51 1.32 -8.19 8.99
CA ARG A 51 2.57 -8.85 8.62
C ARG A 51 2.50 -9.46 7.22
N ALA A 52 1.36 -10.05 6.88
CA ALA A 52 1.17 -10.62 5.55
C ALA A 52 1.31 -9.55 4.47
N LEU A 53 0.68 -8.40 4.66
CA LEU A 53 0.77 -7.32 3.67
C LEU A 53 2.18 -6.75 3.58
N LEU A 54 2.94 -6.77 4.67
CA LEU A 54 4.32 -6.29 4.69
C LEU A 54 5.32 -7.33 4.16
N GLY A 55 4.87 -8.52 3.79
CA GLY A 55 5.74 -9.57 3.26
C GLY A 55 6.30 -10.48 4.33
N TRP A 56 5.61 -10.60 5.43
CA TRP A 56 5.94 -11.50 6.53
C TRP A 56 7.28 -11.21 7.20
N PRO A 57 7.54 -9.97 7.63
CA PRO A 57 8.74 -9.71 8.42
C PRO A 57 8.70 -10.53 9.72
N ALA A 58 9.84 -10.82 10.26
CA ALA A 58 9.91 -11.51 11.56
C ALA A 58 9.14 -10.70 12.58
N ALA A 59 8.60 -11.37 13.59
CA ALA A 59 7.81 -10.70 14.63
C ALA A 59 8.60 -9.56 15.29
N SER A 60 9.89 -9.77 15.56
CA SER A 60 10.71 -8.74 16.19
C SER A 60 10.87 -7.53 15.27
N THR A 61 11.01 -7.74 13.98
CA THR A 61 11.12 -6.65 13.00
C THR A 61 9.82 -5.88 12.93
N TYR A 62 8.69 -6.59 12.90
CA TYR A 62 7.38 -5.95 12.90
C TYR A 62 7.22 -5.05 14.12
N HIS A 63 7.62 -5.52 15.31
CA HIS A 63 7.49 -4.73 16.52
C HIS A 63 8.41 -3.51 16.52
N LYS A 64 9.58 -3.62 15.91
CA LYS A 64 10.45 -2.46 15.73
C LYS A 64 9.79 -1.42 14.84
N TYR A 65 9.20 -1.85 13.74
CA TYR A 65 8.47 -0.94 12.85
C TYR A 65 7.37 -0.22 13.62
N LYS A 66 6.62 -0.98 14.42
CA LYS A 66 5.51 -0.43 15.18
C LYS A 66 5.99 0.62 16.17
N ALA A 67 7.17 0.43 16.72
CA ALA A 67 7.77 1.37 17.67
C ALA A 67 8.44 2.56 16.99
N GLY A 68 8.52 2.57 15.67
CA GLY A 68 9.16 3.66 14.93
C GLY A 68 10.62 3.42 14.61
N ASP A 69 11.16 2.26 14.99
CA ASP A 69 12.55 1.91 14.71
C ASP A 69 12.58 1.20 13.35
N VAL A 70 12.73 1.97 12.30
CA VAL A 70 12.51 1.46 10.96
C VAL A 70 13.78 1.25 10.15
N GLY A 71 14.73 2.15 10.22
CA GLY A 71 15.91 2.08 9.36
C GLY A 71 15.53 2.24 7.89
N ALA A 72 16.29 1.60 7.02
CA ALA A 72 16.03 1.63 5.57
C ALA A 72 15.32 0.33 5.18
N LEU A 73 14.09 0.44 4.71
CA LEU A 73 13.32 -0.72 4.27
C LEU A 73 13.84 -1.24 2.93
N ALA A 74 13.68 -2.54 2.71
CA ALA A 74 13.97 -3.13 1.43
C ALA A 74 13.02 -2.59 0.37
N TYR A 75 13.45 -2.67 -0.88
CA TYR A 75 12.63 -2.24 -2.02
C TYR A 75 11.27 -2.95 -2.03
N ASP A 76 11.27 -4.25 -1.78
CA ASP A 76 10.03 -5.03 -1.77
C ASP A 76 9.04 -4.53 -0.72
N THR A 77 9.51 -4.27 0.48
CA THR A 77 8.65 -3.78 1.56
C THR A 77 8.05 -2.42 1.21
N LEU A 78 8.88 -1.51 0.68
CA LEU A 78 8.39 -0.21 0.26
C LEU A 78 7.38 -0.32 -0.87
N THR A 79 7.59 -1.25 -1.80
CA THR A 79 6.66 -1.48 -2.89
C THR A 79 5.31 -1.94 -2.37
N ARG A 80 5.31 -2.88 -1.42
CA ARG A 80 4.07 -3.36 -0.81
C ARG A 80 3.32 -2.22 -0.12
N ILE A 81 4.01 -1.41 0.64
CA ILE A 81 3.40 -0.26 1.32
C ILE A 81 2.82 0.72 0.30
N SER A 82 3.55 0.97 -0.77
CA SER A 82 3.10 1.86 -1.83
C SER A 82 1.81 1.35 -2.48
N LEU A 83 1.72 0.04 -2.71
CA LEU A 83 0.52 -0.55 -3.27
C LEU A 83 -0.67 -0.42 -2.31
N VAL A 84 -0.46 -0.70 -1.03
CA VAL A 84 -1.51 -0.56 -0.02
C VAL A 84 -1.99 0.90 0.05
N LEU A 85 -1.06 1.85 0.05
CA LEU A 85 -1.41 3.27 0.07
C LEU A 85 -2.22 3.65 -1.16
N GLY A 86 -1.82 3.17 -2.34
CA GLY A 86 -2.54 3.45 -3.57
C GLY A 86 -3.96 2.89 -3.57
N ILE A 87 -4.13 1.69 -3.02
CA ILE A 87 -5.45 1.08 -2.87
C ILE A 87 -6.31 1.93 -1.93
N TYR A 88 -5.74 2.32 -0.80
CA TYR A 88 -6.44 3.15 0.18
C TYR A 88 -6.91 4.47 -0.46
N LYS A 89 -6.03 5.16 -1.16
CA LYS A 89 -6.37 6.42 -1.80
C LYS A 89 -7.44 6.25 -2.86
N ALA A 90 -7.34 5.21 -3.68
CA ALA A 90 -8.33 4.97 -4.72
C ALA A 90 -9.70 4.70 -4.12
N LEU A 91 -9.76 3.94 -3.04
CA LEU A 91 -11.03 3.65 -2.36
C LEU A 91 -11.68 4.91 -1.81
N HIS A 92 -10.87 5.83 -1.27
CA HIS A 92 -11.41 7.08 -0.74
C HIS A 92 -11.84 8.06 -1.83
N ILE A 93 -11.39 7.86 -3.07
CA ILE A 93 -11.89 8.59 -4.21
C ILE A 93 -13.18 7.96 -4.71
N LEU A 94 -13.22 6.61 -4.78
CA LEU A 94 -14.40 5.91 -5.27
C LEU A 94 -15.59 6.01 -4.33
N TYR A 95 -15.34 6.03 -3.04
CA TYR A 95 -16.40 6.03 -2.02
C TYR A 95 -16.26 7.25 -1.12
N PRO A 96 -17.05 8.30 -1.36
CA PRO A 96 -16.97 9.50 -0.53
C PRO A 96 -17.30 9.25 0.94
N ASP A 97 -18.11 8.24 1.25
CA ASP A 97 -18.35 7.85 2.63
C ASP A 97 -17.09 7.17 3.15
N THR A 98 -16.36 7.85 4.03
CA THR A 98 -15.11 7.37 4.58
C THR A 98 -15.25 6.02 5.26
N ALA A 99 -16.35 5.81 6.00
CA ALA A 99 -16.56 4.55 6.69
C ALA A 99 -16.71 3.39 5.71
N LEU A 100 -17.40 3.62 4.60
CA LEU A 100 -17.55 2.60 3.58
C LEU A 100 -16.21 2.33 2.88
N ALA A 101 -15.48 3.39 2.55
CA ALA A 101 -14.17 3.24 1.91
C ALA A 101 -13.24 2.38 2.79
N ASP A 102 -13.27 2.60 4.10
CA ASP A 102 -12.41 1.86 5.03
C ASP A 102 -12.88 0.42 5.23
N ARG A 103 -14.18 0.14 5.09
CA ARG A 103 -14.69 -1.21 5.26
C ARG A 103 -14.58 -2.06 4.00
N TRP A 104 -14.39 -1.42 2.86
CA TRP A 104 -14.48 -2.12 1.56
C TRP A 104 -13.62 -3.39 1.51
N VAL A 105 -12.41 -3.35 2.04
CA VAL A 105 -11.49 -4.49 1.94
C VAL A 105 -11.96 -5.71 2.72
N LYS A 106 -12.85 -5.51 3.70
CA LYS A 106 -13.34 -6.59 4.54
C LYS A 106 -14.73 -7.06 4.16
N LEU A 107 -15.42 -6.38 3.27
CA LEU A 107 -16.76 -6.78 2.85
C LEU A 107 -16.67 -7.89 1.81
N PRO A 108 -17.64 -8.82 1.79
CA PRO A 108 -17.73 -9.79 0.72
C PRO A 108 -17.77 -9.06 -0.63
N ASN A 109 -17.08 -9.57 -1.62
CA ASN A 109 -16.95 -8.87 -2.88
C ASN A 109 -17.41 -9.76 -4.03
N ALA A 110 -18.33 -9.24 -4.84
CA ALA A 110 -18.91 -10.01 -5.93
C ALA A 110 -18.03 -10.06 -7.17
N ASN A 111 -16.94 -9.29 -7.19
CA ASN A 111 -16.03 -9.36 -8.33
C ASN A 111 -15.46 -10.77 -8.44
N ALA A 112 -15.44 -11.33 -9.64
CA ALA A 112 -14.99 -12.69 -9.87
C ALA A 112 -13.57 -12.95 -9.35
N MET A 113 -12.75 -11.92 -9.32
CA MET A 113 -11.39 -12.02 -8.81
C MET A 113 -11.36 -12.56 -7.38
N PHE A 114 -12.36 -12.22 -6.57
CA PHE A 114 -12.39 -12.57 -5.15
C PHE A 114 -13.27 -13.76 -4.82
N GLY A 115 -14.03 -14.24 -5.78
CA GLY A 115 -14.90 -15.41 -5.55
C GLY A 115 -15.91 -15.23 -4.43
N GLY A 116 -16.33 -13.99 -4.18
CA GLY A 116 -17.28 -13.71 -3.11
C GLY A 116 -16.64 -13.41 -1.77
N ALA A 117 -15.34 -13.63 -1.63
CA ALA A 117 -14.64 -13.35 -0.39
C ALA A 117 -14.20 -11.89 -0.34
N PRO A 118 -13.77 -11.40 0.83
CA PRO A 118 -13.24 -10.04 0.91
C PRO A 118 -11.94 -9.88 0.14
N ALA A 119 -11.73 -8.67 -0.41
CA ALA A 119 -10.48 -8.35 -1.07
C ALA A 119 -9.27 -8.52 -0.14
N LEU A 120 -9.45 -8.28 1.15
CA LEU A 120 -8.37 -8.45 2.11
C LEU A 120 -7.84 -9.88 2.12
N SER A 121 -8.73 -10.87 2.08
CA SER A 121 -8.32 -12.28 2.05
C SER A 121 -7.45 -12.56 0.83
N PHE A 122 -7.86 -12.03 -0.32
CA PHE A 122 -7.13 -12.20 -1.56
C PHE A 122 -5.73 -11.59 -1.46
N MET A 123 -5.62 -10.39 -0.87
CA MET A 123 -4.34 -9.71 -0.72
C MET A 123 -3.42 -10.41 0.27
N VAL A 124 -3.98 -10.89 1.37
CA VAL A 124 -3.20 -11.60 2.40
C VAL A 124 -2.67 -12.92 1.85
N ASP A 125 -3.49 -13.65 1.11
CA ASP A 125 -3.09 -14.97 0.61
C ASP A 125 -2.21 -14.90 -0.63
N GLY A 126 -2.38 -13.88 -1.45
CA GLY A 126 -1.74 -13.84 -2.76
C GLY A 126 -0.45 -13.03 -2.86
N GLY A 127 -0.04 -12.40 -1.78
CA GLY A 127 1.23 -11.67 -1.76
C GLY A 127 1.25 -10.44 -2.66
N ILE A 128 2.43 -10.08 -3.10
CA ILE A 128 2.62 -8.83 -3.84
C ILE A 128 1.84 -8.81 -5.16
N ASP A 129 1.70 -9.97 -5.81
CA ASP A 129 0.94 -10.03 -7.05
C ASP A 129 -0.53 -9.70 -6.81
N ALA A 130 -1.09 -10.17 -5.70
CA ALA A 130 -2.47 -9.85 -5.35
C ALA A 130 -2.62 -8.36 -5.07
N LEU A 131 -1.65 -7.75 -4.41
CA LEU A 131 -1.67 -6.31 -4.17
C LEU A 131 -1.69 -5.54 -5.49
N HIS A 132 -0.88 -5.95 -6.45
CA HIS A 132 -0.87 -5.34 -7.78
C HIS A 132 -2.22 -5.47 -8.47
N GLN A 133 -2.84 -6.64 -8.38
CA GLN A 133 -4.12 -6.89 -9.03
C GLN A 133 -5.23 -6.05 -8.44
N VAL A 134 -5.28 -5.95 -7.10
CA VAL A 134 -6.29 -5.11 -6.44
C VAL A 134 -6.06 -3.64 -6.75
N ARG A 135 -4.80 -3.22 -6.77
CA ARG A 135 -4.46 -1.84 -7.12
C ARG A 135 -4.95 -1.51 -8.53
N ARG A 136 -4.71 -2.40 -9.48
CA ARG A 136 -5.18 -2.20 -10.86
C ARG A 136 -6.70 -2.16 -10.93
N LEU A 137 -7.37 -3.01 -10.16
CA LEU A 137 -8.84 -3.05 -10.17
C LEU A 137 -9.42 -1.73 -9.69
N VAL A 138 -8.97 -1.22 -8.54
CA VAL A 138 -9.53 0.00 -7.99
C VAL A 138 -9.13 1.23 -8.81
N ASP A 139 -7.93 1.24 -9.37
CA ASP A 139 -7.50 2.33 -10.26
C ASP A 139 -8.34 2.35 -11.52
N ALA A 140 -8.65 1.18 -12.10
CA ALA A 140 -9.48 1.10 -13.30
C ALA A 140 -10.90 1.60 -13.01
N ARG A 141 -11.45 1.26 -11.86
CA ARG A 141 -12.77 1.75 -11.50
C ARG A 141 -12.77 3.25 -11.32
N ARG A 142 -11.75 3.79 -10.70
CA ARG A 142 -11.64 5.22 -10.50
C ARG A 142 -11.53 5.95 -11.83
N GLY A 143 -10.69 5.44 -12.74
CA GLY A 143 -10.57 6.04 -14.08
C GLY A 143 -11.75 5.74 -14.97
N GLY A 144 -12.34 4.55 -14.82
CA GLY A 144 -13.45 4.14 -15.66
C GLY A 144 -14.79 4.72 -15.30
N MET A 145 -14.83 5.51 -14.23
CA MET A 145 -16.07 6.13 -13.88
C MET A 145 -16.41 7.28 -14.78
N ASN A 146 -15.58 7.63 -15.69
CA ASN A 146 -15.83 8.74 -16.59
C ASN A 146 -16.92 8.45 -17.56
#